data_4bac9a653274ff446542a9d4b8a83f5f
#
_entry.id   4bac9a653274ff446542a9d4b8a83f5f
#
_cell.length_a   1.000
_cell.length_b   1.000
_cell.length_c   1.000
_cell.angle_alpha   90.00
_cell.angle_beta   90.00
_cell.angle_gamma   90.00
#
_symmetry.space_group_name_H-M   'P 1'
#
loop_
_entity.id
_entity.type
_entity.pdbx_description
1 polymer ?
#
loop_
_entity_poly.entity_id
_entity_poly.type
_entity_poly.pdbx_seq_one_letter_code
_entity_poly.pdbx_strand_id
1 'polypeptide(L)'
;NRINKARFTLDGQTIQLQYSGESKTGKPGPHQLHGGPKGYGKRVWSIADHGPDFVTLTLHSPAGDGGYPGTAEISCTYRISGATLTCDLQATTDAPTLMNLAQHSYFNLNGDSTFNAHRLHIPAGQVVAVDAELIPTGDLTDLAGSDQDFRQPLPIAETKIDHNYCLGRARFESPRLAARVETDAVCMEIHSTEPGVQFYTGDKIAVPVAGLEGR
;
A
#
# COMPACT_ATOMS: atom_id res chain seq x y z
N ASN A 1 5.64 1.70 -2.11
CA ASN A 1 6.51 1.21 -3.19
C ASN A 1 7.13 2.35 -4.01
N ARG A 2 8.23 2.89 -3.52
CA ARG A 2 9.02 3.91 -4.19
C ARG A 2 10.24 3.25 -4.86
N ILE A 3 10.53 3.62 -6.11
CA ILE A 3 11.69 3.12 -6.85
C ILE A 3 12.69 4.25 -7.04
N ASN A 4 13.89 4.06 -6.49
CA ASN A 4 14.98 5.04 -6.51
C ASN A 4 15.34 5.45 -7.93
N LYS A 5 15.36 6.77 -8.20
CA LYS A 5 15.68 7.36 -9.52
C LYS A 5 14.87 6.74 -10.66
N ALA A 6 13.69 6.18 -10.34
CA ALA A 6 12.81 5.48 -11.27
C ALA A 6 13.57 4.43 -12.11
N ARG A 7 14.50 3.68 -11.50
CA ARG A 7 15.28 2.63 -12.21
C ARG A 7 15.63 1.48 -11.28
N PHE A 8 15.79 0.32 -11.88
CA PHE A 8 16.28 -0.89 -11.21
C PHE A 8 17.07 -1.75 -12.20
N THR A 9 17.81 -2.73 -11.67
CA THR A 9 18.50 -3.73 -12.50
C THR A 9 17.76 -5.05 -12.41
N LEU A 10 17.46 -5.67 -13.55
CA LEU A 10 16.84 -6.96 -13.68
C LEU A 10 17.62 -7.77 -14.71
N ASP A 11 18.05 -8.97 -14.35
CA ASP A 11 18.84 -9.88 -15.21
C ASP A 11 20.03 -9.17 -15.89
N GLY A 12 20.74 -8.31 -15.14
CA GLY A 12 21.91 -7.57 -15.61
C GLY A 12 21.59 -6.34 -16.46
N GLN A 13 20.31 -6.09 -16.78
CA GLN A 13 19.89 -4.93 -17.55
C GLN A 13 19.33 -3.83 -16.64
N THR A 14 19.73 -2.58 -16.88
CA THR A 14 19.12 -1.43 -16.21
C THR A 14 17.83 -1.03 -16.90
N ILE A 15 16.74 -1.11 -16.17
CA ILE A 15 15.40 -0.71 -16.62
C ILE A 15 15.11 0.70 -16.11
N GLN A 16 14.80 1.61 -17.03
CA GLN A 16 14.39 2.99 -16.71
C GLN A 16 12.87 3.08 -16.76
N LEU A 17 12.28 3.53 -15.67
CA LEU A 17 10.84 3.75 -15.52
C LEU A 17 10.47 5.21 -15.76
N GLN A 18 9.19 5.47 -15.92
CA GLN A 18 8.66 6.84 -15.90
C GLN A 18 8.69 7.40 -14.48
N TYR A 19 9.08 8.65 -14.35
CA TYR A 19 9.00 9.39 -13.08
C TYR A 19 7.56 9.63 -12.65
N SER A 20 7.30 9.76 -11.35
CA SER A 20 5.93 9.91 -10.83
C SER A 20 5.26 11.26 -11.14
N GLY A 21 5.96 12.20 -11.70
CA GLY A 21 5.45 13.51 -12.06
C GLY A 21 6.38 14.65 -11.62
N GLU A 22 5.92 15.86 -11.73
CA GLU A 22 6.68 17.05 -11.37
C GLU A 22 6.85 17.18 -9.86
N SER A 23 8.04 17.54 -9.43
CA SER A 23 8.26 18.02 -8.07
C SER A 23 7.55 19.36 -7.85
N LYS A 24 7.48 19.84 -6.62
CA LYS A 24 6.97 21.19 -6.29
C LYS A 24 7.70 22.33 -7.04
N THR A 25 8.82 22.01 -7.69
CA THR A 25 9.62 22.94 -8.48
C THR A 25 9.37 22.86 -9.99
N GLY A 26 8.34 22.09 -10.42
CA GLY A 26 8.02 21.91 -11.85
C GLY A 26 8.97 20.96 -12.60
N LYS A 27 9.95 20.36 -11.92
CA LYS A 27 10.83 19.34 -12.50
C LYS A 27 10.31 17.92 -12.19
N PRO A 28 10.56 16.93 -13.06
CA PRO A 28 10.24 15.54 -12.74
C PRO A 28 10.87 15.16 -11.41
N GLY A 29 10.08 14.55 -10.52
CA GLY A 29 10.61 13.98 -9.29
C GLY A 29 11.64 12.88 -9.61
N PRO A 30 12.68 12.69 -8.78
CA PRO A 30 13.76 11.75 -9.09
C PRO A 30 13.36 10.29 -9.00
N HIS A 31 12.16 9.98 -8.48
CA HIS A 31 11.72 8.63 -8.18
C HIS A 31 10.42 8.26 -8.90
N GLN A 32 10.15 6.96 -8.99
CA GLN A 32 8.79 6.49 -9.27
C GLN A 32 8.09 6.08 -7.98
N LEU A 33 6.83 6.48 -7.83
CA LEU A 33 5.95 6.13 -6.73
C LEU A 33 4.64 5.57 -7.29
N HIS A 34 4.15 4.46 -6.73
CA HIS A 34 2.85 3.84 -7.07
C HIS A 34 2.63 3.59 -8.56
N GLY A 35 3.66 3.11 -9.28
CA GLY A 35 3.57 2.83 -10.71
C GLY A 35 3.62 4.08 -11.61
N GLY A 36 3.94 5.25 -11.04
CA GLY A 36 4.13 6.47 -11.81
C GLY A 36 2.84 7.24 -12.13
N PRO A 37 2.87 8.12 -13.14
CA PRO A 37 1.74 9.03 -13.43
C PRO A 37 0.48 8.30 -13.87
N LYS A 38 0.63 7.12 -14.47
CA LYS A 38 -0.45 6.25 -14.96
C LYS A 38 -0.53 4.91 -14.20
N GLY A 39 -0.11 4.89 -12.92
CA GLY A 39 -0.19 3.71 -12.08
C GLY A 39 -1.60 3.10 -12.03
N TYR A 40 -1.69 1.82 -11.74
CA TYR A 40 -2.93 1.02 -11.89
C TYR A 40 -4.12 1.57 -11.10
N GLY A 41 -3.90 2.23 -9.97
CA GLY A 41 -4.96 2.89 -9.20
C GLY A 41 -5.58 4.13 -9.88
N LYS A 42 -5.01 4.60 -11.01
CA LYS A 42 -5.51 5.75 -11.79
C LYS A 42 -6.15 5.33 -13.12
N ARG A 43 -6.30 4.05 -13.33
CA ARG A 43 -6.82 3.48 -14.60
C ARG A 43 -8.23 2.95 -14.40
N VAL A 44 -8.96 2.89 -15.49
CA VAL A 44 -10.26 2.21 -15.52
C VAL A 44 -10.00 0.71 -15.65
N TRP A 45 -10.59 -0.07 -14.76
CA TRP A 45 -10.56 -1.52 -14.77
C TRP A 45 -11.83 -2.06 -15.40
N SER A 46 -11.74 -3.19 -16.07
CA SER A 46 -12.90 -3.90 -16.64
C SER A 46 -13.49 -4.84 -15.58
N ILE A 47 -14.81 -4.93 -15.54
CA ILE A 47 -15.50 -5.97 -14.76
C ILE A 47 -15.43 -7.26 -15.56
N ALA A 48 -14.70 -8.26 -15.03
CA ALA A 48 -14.58 -9.59 -15.65
C ALA A 48 -15.67 -10.54 -15.16
N ASP A 49 -16.07 -10.41 -13.89
CA ASP A 49 -17.13 -11.23 -13.29
C ASP A 49 -17.72 -10.51 -12.07
N HIS A 50 -18.96 -10.83 -11.70
CA HIS A 50 -19.59 -10.29 -10.50
C HIS A 50 -20.75 -11.14 -10.02
N GLY A 51 -21.05 -11.05 -8.74
CA GLY A 51 -22.18 -11.68 -8.08
C GLY A 51 -22.76 -10.77 -7.01
N PRO A 52 -23.68 -11.27 -6.20
CA PRO A 52 -24.30 -10.47 -5.13
C PRO A 52 -23.30 -10.09 -4.03
N ASP A 53 -22.21 -10.83 -3.88
CA ASP A 53 -21.23 -10.69 -2.80
C ASP A 53 -19.79 -10.51 -3.29
N PHE A 54 -19.56 -10.45 -4.61
CA PHE A 54 -18.23 -10.24 -5.16
C PHE A 54 -18.21 -9.48 -6.47
N VAL A 55 -17.05 -8.91 -6.78
CA VAL A 55 -16.70 -8.38 -8.10
C VAL A 55 -15.24 -8.72 -8.41
N THR A 56 -14.99 -9.18 -9.63
CA THR A 56 -13.66 -9.39 -10.18
C THR A 56 -13.38 -8.34 -11.24
N LEU A 57 -12.35 -7.56 -11.00
CA LEU A 57 -11.86 -6.52 -11.89
C LEU A 57 -10.57 -6.99 -12.57
N THR A 58 -10.39 -6.62 -13.83
CA THR A 58 -9.18 -6.94 -14.59
C THR A 58 -8.58 -5.70 -15.24
N LEU A 59 -7.25 -5.75 -15.42
CA LEU A 59 -6.49 -4.72 -16.08
C LEU A 59 -5.39 -5.34 -16.92
N HIS A 60 -5.34 -4.97 -18.20
CA HIS A 60 -4.25 -5.26 -19.12
C HIS A 60 -3.22 -4.12 -19.10
N SER A 61 -1.94 -4.45 -18.94
CA SER A 61 -0.81 -3.51 -18.96
C SER A 61 0.19 -4.00 -20.01
N PRO A 62 0.28 -3.35 -21.20
CA PRO A 62 1.17 -3.77 -22.26
C PRO A 62 2.65 -3.62 -21.86
N ALA A 63 3.52 -4.37 -22.49
CA ALA A 63 4.96 -4.24 -22.32
C ALA A 63 5.44 -2.80 -22.53
N GLY A 64 6.29 -2.30 -21.63
CA GLY A 64 6.76 -0.91 -21.64
C GLY A 64 5.85 0.10 -20.96
N ASP A 65 4.67 -0.30 -20.47
CA ASP A 65 3.79 0.56 -19.70
C ASP A 65 4.48 1.04 -18.41
N GLY A 66 4.53 2.35 -18.20
CA GLY A 66 5.31 2.94 -17.09
C GLY A 66 6.82 2.71 -17.16
N GLY A 67 7.32 2.08 -18.22
CA GLY A 67 8.70 1.66 -18.41
C GLY A 67 8.97 0.22 -17.95
N TYR A 68 7.98 -0.52 -17.45
CA TYR A 68 8.14 -1.91 -17.00
C TYR A 68 8.21 -2.87 -18.17
N PRO A 69 9.15 -3.85 -18.15
CA PRO A 69 9.19 -4.90 -19.16
C PRO A 69 8.03 -5.88 -18.96
N GLY A 70 7.69 -6.58 -20.05
CA GLY A 70 6.63 -7.59 -20.06
C GLY A 70 5.22 -7.01 -20.08
N THR A 71 4.33 -7.77 -20.69
CA THR A 71 2.89 -7.57 -20.63
C THR A 71 2.37 -8.15 -19.32
N ALA A 72 1.54 -7.43 -18.59
CA ALA A 72 0.93 -7.92 -17.35
C ALA A 72 -0.59 -8.00 -17.47
N GLU A 73 -1.14 -9.15 -17.05
CA GLU A 73 -2.56 -9.36 -16.82
C GLU A 73 -2.80 -9.35 -15.31
N ILE A 74 -3.59 -8.40 -14.85
CA ILE A 74 -3.83 -8.17 -13.44
C ILE A 74 -5.30 -8.40 -13.15
N SER A 75 -5.60 -9.07 -12.02
CA SER A 75 -6.95 -9.19 -11.49
C SER A 75 -7.02 -8.77 -10.03
N CYS A 76 -8.17 -8.24 -9.64
CA CYS A 76 -8.51 -7.90 -8.27
C CYS A 76 -9.94 -8.37 -8.01
N THR A 77 -10.10 -9.32 -7.08
CA THR A 77 -11.42 -9.78 -6.64
C THR A 77 -11.71 -9.26 -5.25
N TYR A 78 -12.76 -8.45 -5.13
CA TYR A 78 -13.35 -8.09 -3.85
C TYR A 78 -14.51 -9.00 -3.54
N ARG A 79 -14.54 -9.53 -2.31
CA ARG A 79 -15.64 -10.38 -1.83
C ARG A 79 -16.05 -9.98 -0.43
N ILE A 80 -17.36 -9.92 -0.18
CA ILE A 80 -17.94 -9.67 1.15
C ILE A 80 -18.54 -10.98 1.68
N SER A 81 -18.20 -11.31 2.92
CA SER A 81 -18.81 -12.44 3.64
C SER A 81 -19.01 -12.05 5.10
N GLY A 82 -20.26 -11.85 5.51
CA GLY A 82 -20.57 -11.28 6.82
C GLY A 82 -19.92 -9.89 6.98
N ALA A 83 -19.09 -9.74 8.01
CA ALA A 83 -18.34 -8.51 8.29
C ALA A 83 -16.91 -8.52 7.69
N THR A 84 -16.60 -9.47 6.80
CA THR A 84 -15.28 -9.60 6.20
C THR A 84 -15.29 -9.13 4.75
N LEU A 85 -14.36 -8.23 4.41
CA LEU A 85 -14.01 -7.90 3.03
C LEU A 85 -12.70 -8.59 2.68
N THR A 86 -12.72 -9.45 1.67
CA THR A 86 -11.52 -10.05 1.09
C THR A 86 -11.12 -9.30 -0.18
N CYS A 87 -9.82 -9.08 -0.36
CA CYS A 87 -9.23 -8.52 -1.57
C CYS A 87 -8.14 -9.46 -2.07
N ASP A 88 -8.42 -10.17 -3.17
CA ASP A 88 -7.46 -11.04 -3.85
C ASP A 88 -6.84 -10.31 -5.04
N LEU A 89 -5.51 -10.13 -4.99
CA LEU A 89 -4.73 -9.49 -6.03
C LEU A 89 -3.84 -10.52 -6.72
N GLN A 90 -3.99 -10.67 -8.02
CA GLN A 90 -3.19 -11.59 -8.83
C GLN A 90 -2.62 -10.87 -10.04
N ALA A 91 -1.44 -11.28 -10.48
CA ALA A 91 -0.84 -10.83 -11.72
C ALA A 91 -0.03 -11.94 -12.37
N THR A 92 -0.10 -12.00 -13.70
CA THR A 92 0.78 -12.83 -14.54
C THR A 92 1.49 -11.94 -15.53
N THR A 93 2.70 -12.33 -15.95
CA THR A 93 3.50 -11.58 -16.90
C THR A 93 4.12 -12.52 -17.93
N ASP A 94 4.35 -12.03 -19.14
CA ASP A 94 5.01 -12.77 -20.23
C ASP A 94 6.54 -12.61 -20.23
N ALA A 95 7.07 -11.72 -19.38
CA ALA A 95 8.52 -11.54 -19.19
C ALA A 95 8.83 -11.14 -17.74
N PRO A 96 10.08 -11.33 -17.26
CA PRO A 96 10.52 -10.87 -15.96
C PRO A 96 10.24 -9.38 -15.76
N THR A 97 9.61 -9.02 -14.63
CA THR A 97 9.29 -7.63 -14.27
C THR A 97 9.13 -7.47 -12.76
N LEU A 98 9.02 -6.24 -12.27
CA LEU A 98 8.66 -5.99 -10.88
C LEU A 98 7.15 -5.81 -10.74
N MET A 99 6.56 -6.54 -9.77
CA MET A 99 5.15 -6.42 -9.43
C MET A 99 4.98 -6.37 -7.92
N ASN A 100 4.32 -5.32 -7.43
CA ASN A 100 3.93 -5.18 -6.03
C ASN A 100 2.57 -4.48 -5.98
N LEU A 101 1.52 -5.28 -5.90
CA LEU A 101 0.14 -4.82 -5.82
C LEU A 101 -0.24 -4.61 -4.35
N ALA A 102 -0.98 -3.55 -4.09
CA ALA A 102 -1.48 -3.26 -2.76
C ALA A 102 -2.88 -2.64 -2.82
N GLN A 103 -3.72 -3.03 -1.90
CA GLN A 103 -4.97 -2.35 -1.61
C GLN A 103 -4.63 -1.10 -0.78
N HIS A 104 -5.10 0.09 -1.21
CA HIS A 104 -4.63 1.36 -0.69
C HIS A 104 -5.76 2.23 -0.10
N SER A 105 -6.72 1.62 0.57
CA SER A 105 -7.76 2.37 1.29
C SER A 105 -7.22 3.04 2.55
N TYR A 106 -7.81 4.18 2.86
CA TYR A 106 -7.63 4.88 4.14
C TYR A 106 -8.87 4.69 4.98
N PHE A 107 -8.69 4.48 6.28
CA PHE A 107 -9.78 4.18 7.20
C PHE A 107 -9.83 5.19 8.33
N ASN A 108 -11.04 5.67 8.62
CA ASN A 108 -11.38 6.36 9.85
C ASN A 108 -12.64 5.69 10.43
N LEU A 109 -12.49 4.98 11.54
CA LEU A 109 -13.54 4.13 12.12
C LEU A 109 -14.51 4.91 13.03
N ASN A 110 -14.18 6.14 13.41
CA ASN A 110 -15.04 6.98 14.26
C ASN A 110 -16.09 7.73 13.45
N GLY A 111 -15.86 7.95 12.15
CA GLY A 111 -16.73 8.77 11.32
C GLY A 111 -16.69 10.27 11.65
N ASP A 112 -15.77 10.72 12.46
CA ASP A 112 -15.49 12.12 12.77
C ASP A 112 -14.28 12.65 11.98
N SER A 113 -13.79 13.85 12.30
CA SER A 113 -12.69 14.50 11.58
C SER A 113 -11.30 13.99 11.95
N THR A 114 -11.16 13.14 12.96
CA THR A 114 -9.88 12.70 13.50
C THR A 114 -9.84 11.21 13.80
N PHE A 115 -8.65 10.63 13.67
CA PHE A 115 -8.35 9.23 14.02
C PHE A 115 -7.44 9.10 15.25
N ASN A 116 -7.10 10.19 15.93
CA ASN A 116 -6.08 10.23 16.99
C ASN A 116 -6.39 9.28 18.16
N ALA A 117 -7.68 9.06 18.45
CA ALA A 117 -8.13 8.15 19.51
C ALA A 117 -8.15 6.67 19.08
N HIS A 118 -7.93 6.35 17.79
CA HIS A 118 -7.84 4.96 17.37
C HIS A 118 -6.66 4.26 18.06
N ARG A 119 -6.89 3.07 18.56
CA ARG A 119 -5.83 2.23 19.13
C ARG A 119 -5.32 1.27 18.05
N LEU A 120 -4.03 1.33 17.81
CA LEU A 120 -3.38 0.51 16.79
C LEU A 120 -2.55 -0.58 17.45
N HIS A 121 -2.65 -1.78 16.91
CA HIS A 121 -1.76 -2.91 17.18
C HIS A 121 -1.17 -3.41 15.87
N ILE A 122 0.17 -3.54 15.81
CA ILE A 122 0.90 -4.16 14.71
C ILE A 122 1.88 -5.17 15.32
N PRO A 123 1.79 -6.48 15.00
CA PRO A 123 2.64 -7.51 15.60
C PRO A 123 4.06 -7.52 15.00
N ALA A 124 4.69 -6.35 14.88
CA ALA A 124 6.02 -6.17 14.34
C ALA A 124 6.83 -5.18 15.18
N GLY A 125 8.06 -5.55 15.51
CA GLY A 125 8.98 -4.71 16.29
C GLY A 125 10.02 -3.97 15.44
N GLN A 126 9.94 -4.11 14.11
CA GLN A 126 10.91 -3.48 13.19
C GLN A 126 10.18 -2.86 12.01
N VAL A 127 10.76 -1.80 11.46
CA VAL A 127 10.34 -1.15 10.22
C VAL A 127 11.47 -1.14 9.21
N VAL A 128 11.12 -1.05 7.93
CA VAL A 128 12.09 -0.81 6.86
C VAL A 128 12.70 0.57 7.03
N ALA A 129 14.03 0.62 7.19
CA ALA A 129 14.76 1.88 7.26
C ALA A 129 14.72 2.60 5.90
N VAL A 130 14.52 3.92 5.93
CA VAL A 130 14.47 4.76 4.74
C VAL A 130 15.42 5.96 4.90
N ASP A 131 15.94 6.45 3.78
CA ASP A 131 16.72 7.69 3.75
C ASP A 131 15.82 8.94 3.74
N ALA A 132 16.44 10.12 3.64
CA ALA A 132 15.72 11.41 3.61
C ALA A 132 14.78 11.58 2.40
N GLU A 133 14.92 10.78 1.34
CA GLU A 133 14.07 10.75 0.16
C GLU A 133 13.01 9.63 0.24
N LEU A 134 12.89 8.98 1.41
CA LEU A 134 12.00 7.85 1.69
C LEU A 134 12.31 6.62 0.82
N ILE A 135 13.58 6.43 0.45
CA ILE A 135 14.05 5.25 -0.25
C ILE A 135 14.52 4.21 0.78
N PRO A 136 14.06 2.96 0.68
CA PRO A 136 14.55 1.88 1.53
C PRO A 136 16.08 1.71 1.41
N THR A 137 16.78 1.65 2.56
CA THR A 137 18.24 1.47 2.62
C THR A 137 18.65 0.01 2.52
N GLY A 138 17.73 -0.92 2.81
CA GLY A 138 17.99 -2.34 2.95
C GLY A 138 18.10 -2.79 4.41
N ASP A 139 18.20 -1.85 5.34
CA ASP A 139 18.27 -2.11 6.76
C ASP A 139 16.89 -2.14 7.42
N LEU A 140 16.82 -2.66 8.65
CA LEU A 140 15.66 -2.61 9.51
C LEU A 140 15.97 -1.78 10.75
N THR A 141 15.03 -0.94 11.15
CA THR A 141 15.09 -0.17 12.40
C THR A 141 14.26 -0.87 13.47
N ASP A 142 14.85 -1.13 14.63
CA ASP A 142 14.14 -1.66 15.80
C ASP A 142 13.32 -0.55 16.46
N LEU A 143 12.10 -0.88 16.86
CA LEU A 143 11.14 0.04 17.46
C LEU A 143 11.02 -0.09 18.98
N ALA A 144 11.73 -1.02 19.59
CA ALA A 144 11.63 -1.28 21.04
C ALA A 144 11.83 0.00 21.85
N GLY A 145 10.82 0.34 22.68
CA GLY A 145 10.83 1.53 23.53
C GLY A 145 10.53 2.85 22.82
N SER A 146 10.18 2.84 21.54
CA SER A 146 9.73 4.02 20.81
C SER A 146 8.19 4.18 20.91
N ASP A 147 7.71 5.38 20.62
CA ASP A 147 6.27 5.71 20.48
C ASP A 147 5.61 5.10 19.23
N GLN A 148 6.41 4.43 18.38
CA GLN A 148 5.99 3.73 17.18
C GLN A 148 6.00 2.21 17.33
N ASP A 149 6.23 1.71 18.54
CA ASP A 149 6.18 0.29 18.88
C ASP A 149 4.72 -0.13 19.22
N PHE A 150 3.97 -0.49 18.21
CA PHE A 150 2.56 -0.91 18.33
C PHE A 150 2.37 -2.41 18.63
N ARG A 151 3.39 -3.12 19.12
CA ARG A 151 3.23 -4.52 19.57
C ARG A 151 2.27 -4.65 20.76
N GLN A 152 2.06 -3.58 21.49
CA GLN A 152 0.93 -3.43 22.41
C GLN A 152 -0.02 -2.37 21.85
N PRO A 153 -1.35 -2.53 21.98
CA PRO A 153 -2.29 -1.55 21.46
C PRO A 153 -2.09 -0.16 22.07
N LEU A 154 -1.73 0.82 21.25
CA LEU A 154 -1.51 2.20 21.66
C LEU A 154 -2.38 3.16 20.84
N PRO A 155 -2.81 4.30 21.41
CA PRO A 155 -3.41 5.37 20.61
C PRO A 155 -2.45 5.85 19.53
N ILE A 156 -2.98 6.12 18.33
CA ILE A 156 -2.17 6.67 17.22
C ILE A 156 -1.67 8.08 17.56
N ALA A 157 -2.48 8.86 18.31
CA ALA A 157 -2.20 10.24 18.70
C ALA A 157 -1.89 11.14 17.48
N GLU A 158 -1.13 12.21 17.69
CA GLU A 158 -0.74 13.16 16.62
C GLU A 158 0.60 12.81 15.96
N THR A 159 1.08 11.58 16.12
CA THR A 159 2.35 11.14 15.57
C THR A 159 2.28 11.03 14.04
N LYS A 160 3.28 11.60 13.35
CA LYS A 160 3.39 11.47 11.89
C LYS A 160 4.18 10.22 11.56
N ILE A 161 3.51 9.25 10.97
CA ILE A 161 4.08 7.95 10.63
C ILE A 161 3.85 7.67 9.14
N ASP A 162 4.87 7.17 8.47
CA ASP A 162 4.83 6.64 7.11
C ASP A 162 5.87 5.52 7.01
N HIS A 163 5.59 4.37 7.65
CA HIS A 163 6.54 3.27 7.80
C HIS A 163 5.99 1.94 7.31
N ASN A 164 6.88 1.12 6.75
CA ASN A 164 6.59 -0.27 6.44
C ASN A 164 7.03 -1.15 7.61
N TYR A 165 6.08 -1.72 8.32
CA TYR A 165 6.29 -2.64 9.45
C TYR A 165 6.58 -4.04 8.93
N CYS A 166 7.65 -4.68 9.42
CA CYS A 166 8.12 -5.98 8.95
C CYS A 166 7.43 -7.11 9.72
N LEU A 167 6.48 -7.78 9.11
CA LEU A 167 5.76 -8.93 9.67
C LEU A 167 6.52 -10.25 9.46
N GLY A 168 7.41 -10.30 8.48
CA GLY A 168 8.21 -11.47 8.11
C GLY A 168 9.22 -11.18 7.02
N ARG A 169 9.96 -12.21 6.60
CA ARG A 169 10.98 -12.09 5.55
C ARG A 169 10.50 -12.57 4.17
N ALA A 170 9.37 -13.24 4.11
CA ALA A 170 8.76 -13.77 2.88
C ALA A 170 7.24 -13.76 3.01
N ARG A 171 6.54 -13.91 1.89
CA ARG A 171 5.10 -14.07 1.87
C ARG A 171 4.68 -15.29 2.69
N PHE A 172 3.55 -15.18 3.36
CA PHE A 172 2.95 -16.26 4.13
C PHE A 172 2.04 -17.10 3.22
N GLU A 173 1.95 -18.39 3.51
CA GLU A 173 1.05 -19.31 2.79
C GLU A 173 -0.43 -19.00 3.03
N SER A 174 -0.76 -18.46 4.20
CA SER A 174 -2.11 -18.06 4.58
C SER A 174 -2.09 -16.66 5.23
N PRO A 175 -3.19 -15.90 5.14
CA PRO A 175 -3.27 -14.58 5.77
C PRO A 175 -3.02 -14.65 7.28
N ARG A 176 -2.20 -13.75 7.79
CA ARG A 176 -1.91 -13.55 9.22
C ARG A 176 -2.27 -12.13 9.62
N LEU A 177 -2.53 -11.92 10.90
CA LEU A 177 -2.78 -10.59 11.43
C LEU A 177 -1.61 -9.66 11.08
N ALA A 178 -1.92 -8.64 10.30
CA ALA A 178 -0.97 -7.58 9.92
C ALA A 178 -1.15 -6.33 10.77
N ALA A 179 -2.40 -5.98 11.07
CA ALA A 179 -2.73 -4.86 11.95
C ALA A 179 -4.14 -5.04 12.54
N ARG A 180 -4.37 -4.45 13.70
CA ARG A 180 -5.68 -4.29 14.32
C ARG A 180 -5.86 -2.83 14.73
N VAL A 181 -6.98 -2.25 14.36
CA VAL A 181 -7.36 -0.88 14.70
C VAL A 181 -8.71 -0.93 15.41
N GLU A 182 -8.80 -0.30 16.55
CA GLU A 182 -10.03 -0.28 17.33
C GLU A 182 -10.39 1.10 17.86
N THR A 183 -11.68 1.31 17.99
CA THR A 183 -12.32 2.43 18.66
C THR A 183 -13.28 1.85 19.72
N ASP A 184 -14.00 2.70 20.43
CA ASP A 184 -15.00 2.24 21.41
C ASP A 184 -16.16 1.47 20.74
N ALA A 185 -16.42 1.68 19.44
CA ALA A 185 -17.57 1.13 18.74
C ALA A 185 -17.20 0.04 17.72
N VAL A 186 -16.02 0.11 17.11
CA VAL A 186 -15.63 -0.73 15.97
C VAL A 186 -14.21 -1.26 16.14
N CYS A 187 -14.04 -2.54 15.80
CA CYS A 187 -12.73 -3.16 15.67
C CYS A 187 -12.55 -3.65 14.23
N MET A 188 -11.44 -3.28 13.59
CA MET A 188 -11.04 -3.77 12.28
C MET A 188 -9.72 -4.52 12.39
N GLU A 189 -9.68 -5.73 11.85
CA GLU A 189 -8.45 -6.50 11.69
C GLU A 189 -8.08 -6.58 10.21
N ILE A 190 -6.80 -6.41 9.93
CA ILE A 190 -6.22 -6.60 8.60
C ILE A 190 -5.38 -7.87 8.66
N HIS A 191 -5.74 -8.83 7.84
CA HIS A 191 -4.99 -10.06 7.64
C HIS A 191 -4.37 -10.04 6.24
N SER A 192 -3.11 -10.43 6.12
CA SER A 192 -2.40 -10.40 4.84
C SER A 192 -1.44 -11.58 4.68
N THR A 193 -1.19 -11.97 3.44
CA THR A 193 -0.12 -12.88 3.06
C THR A 193 1.22 -12.16 2.87
N GLU A 194 1.21 -10.82 2.85
CA GLU A 194 2.42 -10.03 2.60
C GLU A 194 3.33 -9.94 3.83
N PRO A 195 4.65 -9.86 3.65
CA PRO A 195 5.63 -9.81 4.74
C PRO A 195 5.73 -8.44 5.42
N GLY A 196 5.00 -7.45 4.93
CA GLY A 196 5.01 -6.10 5.48
C GLY A 196 3.65 -5.42 5.38
N VAL A 197 3.40 -4.49 6.29
CA VAL A 197 2.24 -3.62 6.27
C VAL A 197 2.68 -2.16 6.35
N GLN A 198 2.17 -1.33 5.43
CA GLN A 198 2.40 0.10 5.48
C GLN A 198 1.39 0.74 6.42
N PHE A 199 1.89 1.49 7.40
CA PHE A 199 1.08 2.37 8.21
C PHE A 199 1.44 3.82 7.91
N TYR A 200 0.43 4.61 7.53
CA TYR A 200 0.56 6.02 7.18
C TYR A 200 -0.57 6.84 7.83
N THR A 201 -0.21 7.87 8.55
CA THR A 201 -1.16 8.73 9.28
C THR A 201 -1.83 9.81 8.41
N GLY A 202 -1.54 9.85 7.11
CA GLY A 202 -2.26 10.73 6.18
C GLY A 202 -1.91 12.21 6.27
N ASP A 203 -0.81 12.59 6.88
CA ASP A 203 -0.42 13.99 7.14
C ASP A 203 -0.30 14.88 5.88
N LYS A 204 -0.19 14.28 4.70
CA LYS A 204 -0.14 14.96 3.40
C LYS A 204 -1.43 14.82 2.58
N ILE A 205 -2.45 14.15 3.14
CA ILE A 205 -3.72 14.00 2.44
C ILE A 205 -4.54 15.29 2.62
N ALA A 206 -4.92 15.88 1.50
CA ALA A 206 -5.87 16.96 1.44
C ALA A 206 -6.92 16.63 0.37
N VAL A 207 -8.15 16.41 0.80
CA VAL A 207 -9.28 16.12 -0.09
C VAL A 207 -10.11 17.39 -0.21
N PRO A 208 -10.08 18.10 -1.37
CA PRO A 208 -10.71 19.42 -1.51
C PRO A 208 -12.23 19.35 -1.71
N VAL A 209 -12.76 18.13 -1.87
CA VAL A 209 -14.21 17.90 -2.09
C VAL A 209 -14.73 16.95 -1.02
N ALA A 210 -15.94 17.19 -0.56
CA ALA A 210 -16.62 16.30 0.35
C ALA A 210 -16.88 14.94 -0.33
N GLY A 211 -16.68 13.87 0.43
CA GLY A 211 -17.04 12.52 0.02
C GLY A 211 -18.55 12.25 0.14
N LEU A 212 -18.90 10.98 0.19
CA LEU A 212 -20.28 10.56 0.44
C LEU A 212 -20.79 11.17 1.75
N GLU A 213 -22.06 11.62 1.74
CA GLU A 213 -22.73 12.24 2.90
C GLU A 213 -22.06 13.52 3.42
N GLY A 214 -21.25 14.21 2.60
CA GLY A 214 -20.61 15.47 2.98
C GLY A 214 -19.42 15.32 3.93
N ARG A 215 -18.84 14.14 4.05
CA ARG A 215 -17.69 13.82 4.91
C ARG A 215 -16.38 13.77 4.15
#